data_155a07a0756631d04ae5aa656a4d0091
#
_entry.id   155a07a0756631d04ae5aa656a4d0091
#
_cell.length_a   1.000
_cell.length_b   1.000
_cell.length_c   1.000
_cell.angle_alpha   90.00
_cell.angle_beta   90.00
_cell.angle_gamma   90.00
#
_symmetry.space_group_name_H-M   'P 1'
#
loop_
_entity.id
_entity.type
_entity.pdbx_description
1 polymer ?
#
loop_
_entity_poly.entity_id
_entity_poly.type
_entity_poly.pdbx_seq_one_letter_code
_entity_poly.pdbx_strand_id
1 'polypeptide(L)'
;MKKYLIILIAFIASISMTSCHSVEADADEEAVLIYKPWIFGHGGVDEIPVSTGLVWCVPSTDYVKFKITPQRYDIEFDDIMSNDNTPLDYATYITLQIIPGKSSILMKNYGYDWFNNNIEAVYRNFVREEISKYSPFDLMSNREICTQIDQSVKTKLDNHIAALSKNKEFPVICREVITGRAKPNKQQLDEMNKTAAAIQAKQTQERNEEMQKAREKAETARAQADKAYMREMNLTPDQFITLKIVEKSNPNIDVVMGGSNPIWNVRR
;
A
#
# COMPACT_ATOMS: atom_id res chain seq x y z
N MET A 1 12.66 -67.24 -40.26
CA MET A 1 13.52 -66.37 -39.51
C MET A 1 13.48 -64.90 -40.00
N LYS A 2 13.70 -64.60 -41.28
CA LYS A 2 13.67 -63.19 -41.78
C LYS A 2 12.35 -62.42 -41.50
N LYS A 3 11.19 -63.11 -41.62
CA LYS A 3 9.90 -62.46 -41.34
C LYS A 3 9.70 -62.05 -39.89
N TYR A 4 10.16 -62.84 -38.95
CA TYR A 4 10.08 -62.51 -37.52
C TYR A 4 11.09 -61.42 -37.12
N LEU A 5 12.24 -61.36 -37.79
CA LEU A 5 13.20 -60.27 -37.60
C LEU A 5 12.63 -58.92 -38.05
N ILE A 6 11.92 -58.91 -39.20
CA ILE A 6 11.26 -57.65 -39.68
C ILE A 6 10.17 -57.22 -38.75
N ILE A 7 9.34 -58.10 -38.21
CA ILE A 7 8.31 -57.81 -37.25
C ILE A 7 8.91 -57.28 -35.95
N LEU A 8 9.99 -57.85 -35.47
CA LEU A 8 10.70 -57.39 -34.28
C LEU A 8 11.27 -55.95 -34.47
N ILE A 9 11.89 -55.71 -35.62
CA ILE A 9 12.43 -54.40 -35.97
C ILE A 9 11.30 -53.36 -36.08
N ALA A 10 10.18 -53.69 -36.71
CA ALA A 10 9.01 -52.83 -36.82
C ALA A 10 8.39 -52.54 -35.44
N PHE A 11 8.35 -53.51 -34.55
CA PHE A 11 7.86 -53.35 -33.18
C PHE A 11 8.78 -52.46 -32.34
N ILE A 12 10.10 -52.64 -32.45
CA ILE A 12 11.09 -51.77 -31.79
C ILE A 12 11.00 -50.33 -32.33
N ALA A 13 10.85 -50.17 -33.66
CA ALA A 13 10.69 -48.87 -34.28
C ALA A 13 9.38 -48.15 -33.84
N SER A 14 8.27 -48.89 -33.65
CA SER A 14 7.01 -48.33 -33.18
C SER A 14 7.08 -47.87 -31.73
N ILE A 15 7.83 -48.57 -30.87
CA ILE A 15 8.04 -48.18 -29.46
C ILE A 15 8.90 -46.92 -29.37
N SER A 16 9.91 -46.74 -30.23
CA SER A 16 10.75 -45.56 -30.23
C SER A 16 10.06 -44.28 -30.69
N MET A 17 8.98 -44.37 -31.48
CA MET A 17 8.25 -43.21 -31.96
C MET A 17 7.24 -42.61 -30.96
N THR A 18 6.86 -43.33 -29.91
CA THR A 18 5.87 -42.89 -28.93
C THR A 18 6.48 -42.17 -27.72
N SER A 19 7.79 -41.98 -27.71
CA SER A 19 8.50 -41.55 -26.50
C SER A 19 9.01 -40.11 -26.49
N CYS A 20 8.74 -39.32 -27.54
CA CYS A 20 9.05 -37.91 -27.52
C CYS A 20 7.87 -37.11 -26.96
N HIS A 21 8.16 -36.16 -26.09
CA HIS A 21 7.18 -35.19 -25.66
C HIS A 21 7.62 -33.77 -26.04
N SER A 22 6.66 -32.89 -26.22
CA SER A 22 6.91 -31.48 -26.54
C SER A 22 6.85 -30.61 -25.28
N VAL A 23 7.79 -29.71 -25.15
CA VAL A 23 7.79 -28.64 -24.13
C VAL A 23 7.52 -27.35 -24.84
N GLU A 24 6.47 -26.67 -24.42
CA GLU A 24 6.04 -25.38 -24.94
C GLU A 24 6.19 -24.32 -23.86
N ALA A 25 6.81 -23.20 -24.19
CA ALA A 25 6.92 -22.04 -23.33
C ALA A 25 6.12 -20.87 -23.93
N ASP A 26 5.27 -20.26 -23.12
CA ASP A 26 4.51 -19.07 -23.48
C ASP A 26 5.42 -17.83 -23.50
N ALA A 27 4.92 -16.71 -24.02
CA ALA A 27 5.70 -15.48 -24.15
C ALA A 27 6.13 -14.87 -22.81
N ASP A 28 5.42 -15.15 -21.72
CA ASP A 28 5.69 -14.71 -20.35
C ASP A 28 6.42 -15.74 -19.49
N GLU A 29 6.75 -16.90 -20.07
CA GLU A 29 7.37 -18.04 -19.37
C GLU A 29 8.70 -18.44 -20.00
N GLU A 30 9.55 -19.02 -19.19
CA GLU A 30 10.73 -19.75 -19.63
C GLU A 30 10.65 -21.18 -19.11
N ALA A 31 10.84 -22.15 -20.01
CA ALA A 31 10.91 -23.56 -19.62
C ALA A 31 12.39 -23.96 -19.47
N VAL A 32 12.74 -24.42 -18.30
CA VAL A 32 14.08 -24.93 -17.97
C VAL A 32 14.05 -26.45 -18.11
N LEU A 33 14.89 -26.98 -18.98
CA LEU A 33 15.01 -28.42 -19.22
C LEU A 33 15.96 -29.03 -18.21
N ILE A 34 15.58 -30.22 -17.72
CA ILE A 34 16.35 -30.99 -16.76
C ILE A 34 16.59 -32.40 -17.36
N TYR A 35 17.80 -32.64 -17.80
CA TYR A 35 18.17 -33.91 -18.40
C TYR A 35 18.39 -34.96 -17.32
N LYS A 36 17.73 -36.14 -17.47
CA LYS A 36 17.86 -37.29 -16.58
C LYS A 36 18.15 -38.54 -17.42
N PRO A 37 19.37 -38.69 -18.01
CA PRO A 37 19.67 -39.78 -18.90
C PRO A 37 19.62 -41.15 -18.18
N TRP A 38 18.99 -42.12 -18.81
CA TRP A 38 18.81 -43.45 -18.21
C TRP A 38 20.07 -44.33 -18.27
N ILE A 39 20.86 -44.24 -19.37
CA ILE A 39 21.98 -45.13 -19.62
C ILE A 39 23.27 -44.35 -19.92
N PHE A 40 23.23 -43.43 -20.86
CA PHE A 40 24.37 -42.62 -21.28
C PHE A 40 24.01 -41.16 -21.35
N GLY A 41 24.97 -40.29 -21.03
CA GLY A 41 24.83 -38.85 -21.12
C GLY A 41 25.13 -38.13 -19.81
N HIS A 42 25.17 -36.81 -19.85
CA HIS A 42 25.34 -35.98 -18.69
C HIS A 42 23.95 -35.44 -18.29
N GLY A 43 23.56 -35.71 -17.05
CA GLY A 43 22.35 -35.17 -16.48
C GLY A 43 22.57 -33.75 -15.93
N GLY A 44 21.48 -33.01 -15.74
CA GLY A 44 21.53 -31.69 -15.10
C GLY A 44 20.57 -30.72 -15.74
N VAL A 45 20.63 -29.48 -15.24
CA VAL A 45 19.83 -28.37 -15.74
C VAL A 45 20.46 -27.79 -17.00
N ASP A 46 19.67 -27.60 -18.05
CA ASP A 46 20.15 -26.95 -19.28
C ASP A 46 20.58 -25.49 -18.97
N GLU A 47 21.64 -25.05 -19.61
CA GLU A 47 22.18 -23.71 -19.40
C GLU A 47 21.31 -22.63 -20.05
N ILE A 48 20.61 -22.97 -21.13
CA ILE A 48 19.77 -22.04 -21.89
C ILE A 48 18.30 -22.44 -21.72
N PRO A 49 17.46 -21.58 -21.13
CA PRO A 49 16.03 -21.87 -21.02
C PRO A 49 15.33 -21.69 -22.37
N VAL A 50 14.27 -22.44 -22.59
CA VAL A 50 13.38 -22.25 -23.74
C VAL A 50 12.50 -21.04 -23.47
N SER A 51 12.69 -19.96 -24.22
CA SER A 51 12.01 -18.68 -23.96
C SER A 51 10.67 -18.53 -24.68
N THR A 52 10.52 -19.10 -25.87
CA THR A 52 9.25 -19.07 -26.60
C THR A 52 9.26 -20.15 -27.67
N GLY A 53 8.17 -20.87 -27.81
CA GLY A 53 7.99 -21.89 -28.83
C GLY A 53 7.99 -23.30 -28.28
N LEU A 54 8.10 -24.25 -29.19
CA LEU A 54 7.97 -25.67 -28.91
C LEU A 54 9.30 -26.39 -29.16
N VAL A 55 9.75 -27.13 -28.18
CA VAL A 55 10.96 -27.98 -28.26
C VAL A 55 10.58 -29.43 -28.02
N TRP A 56 11.08 -30.32 -28.90
CA TRP A 56 10.91 -31.78 -28.75
C TRP A 56 11.97 -32.33 -27.82
N CYS A 57 11.53 -33.00 -26.77
CA CYS A 57 12.40 -33.57 -25.76
C CYS A 57 12.31 -35.10 -25.74
N VAL A 58 13.42 -35.73 -25.36
CA VAL A 58 13.43 -37.17 -25.07
C VAL A 58 12.66 -37.45 -23.77
N PRO A 59 12.10 -38.68 -23.58
CA PRO A 59 11.25 -38.97 -22.42
C PRO A 59 11.92 -38.83 -21.07
N SER A 60 13.23 -38.86 -21.03
CA SER A 60 14.03 -38.70 -19.80
C SER A 60 14.34 -37.23 -19.44
N THR A 61 13.75 -36.28 -20.15
CA THR A 61 13.92 -34.86 -19.88
C THR A 61 12.68 -34.35 -19.13
N ASP A 62 12.88 -33.86 -17.94
CA ASP A 62 11.87 -33.10 -17.21
C ASP A 62 11.98 -31.60 -17.55
N TYR A 63 10.95 -30.83 -17.24
CA TYR A 63 11.00 -29.41 -17.40
C TYR A 63 10.27 -28.68 -16.27
N VAL A 64 10.70 -27.46 -16.00
CA VAL A 64 10.06 -26.56 -15.06
C VAL A 64 9.84 -25.21 -15.72
N LYS A 65 8.65 -24.69 -15.63
CA LYS A 65 8.30 -23.37 -16.15
C LYS A 65 8.45 -22.29 -15.09
N PHE A 66 9.11 -21.21 -15.43
CA PHE A 66 9.25 -20.01 -14.62
C PHE A 66 8.61 -18.83 -15.34
N LYS A 67 7.81 -18.05 -14.63
CA LYS A 67 7.31 -16.78 -15.14
C LYS A 67 8.39 -15.72 -15.05
N ILE A 68 8.70 -15.10 -16.18
CA ILE A 68 9.71 -14.02 -16.28
C ILE A 68 9.10 -12.62 -16.13
N THR A 69 7.78 -12.53 -16.19
CA THR A 69 7.05 -11.30 -15.87
C THR A 69 7.05 -11.04 -14.37
N PRO A 70 6.86 -9.77 -13.93
CA PRO A 70 6.76 -9.46 -12.51
C PRO A 70 5.68 -10.29 -11.82
N GLN A 71 6.06 -11.05 -10.80
CA GLN A 71 5.15 -11.89 -10.02
C GLN A 71 4.94 -11.28 -8.64
N ARG A 72 3.68 -11.20 -8.23
CA ARG A 72 3.29 -10.73 -6.92
C ARG A 72 3.19 -11.92 -5.96
N TYR A 73 3.80 -11.77 -4.80
CA TYR A 73 3.72 -12.70 -3.68
C TYR A 73 3.03 -11.99 -2.52
N ASP A 74 1.87 -12.47 -2.16
CA ASP A 74 1.10 -11.97 -1.02
C ASP A 74 1.56 -12.69 0.25
N ILE A 75 1.88 -11.93 1.29
CA ILE A 75 2.39 -12.45 2.56
C ILE A 75 1.59 -11.83 3.67
N GLU A 76 0.87 -12.67 4.39
CA GLU A 76 0.09 -12.29 5.55
C GLU A 76 0.90 -12.48 6.83
N PHE A 77 0.68 -11.59 7.76
CA PHE A 77 1.28 -11.61 9.07
C PHE A 77 0.18 -11.50 10.10
N ASP A 78 0.16 -12.46 10.98
CA ASP A 78 -0.66 -12.46 12.18
C ASP A 78 0.23 -12.05 13.36
N ASP A 79 -0.27 -11.20 14.23
CA ASP A 79 0.38 -10.81 15.49
C ASP A 79 1.79 -10.20 15.35
N ILE A 80 2.00 -9.25 14.44
CA ILE A 80 3.22 -8.44 14.48
C ILE A 80 3.14 -7.45 15.64
N MET A 81 4.16 -7.47 16.50
CA MET A 81 4.25 -6.55 17.62
C MET A 81 4.74 -5.18 17.14
N SER A 82 3.98 -4.14 17.49
CA SER A 82 4.39 -2.74 17.36
C SER A 82 5.36 -2.34 18.47
N ASN A 83 5.82 -1.09 18.46
CA ASN A 83 6.67 -0.52 19.52
C ASN A 83 6.04 -0.62 20.93
N ASP A 84 4.72 -0.52 21.01
CA ASP A 84 3.95 -0.57 22.28
C ASP A 84 3.56 -2.00 22.66
N ASN A 85 4.16 -3.04 22.06
CA ASN A 85 3.81 -4.45 22.21
C ASN A 85 2.33 -4.76 21.86
N THR A 86 1.74 -3.98 20.97
CA THR A 86 0.39 -4.20 20.48
C THR A 86 0.46 -5.15 19.28
N PRO A 87 -0.24 -6.31 19.31
CA PRO A 87 -0.30 -7.20 18.16
C PRO A 87 -1.16 -6.59 17.04
N LEU A 88 -0.65 -6.61 15.83
CA LEU A 88 -1.26 -6.07 14.62
C LEU A 88 -1.19 -7.09 13.49
N ASP A 89 -2.27 -7.18 12.73
CA ASP A 89 -2.32 -7.99 11.53
C ASP A 89 -1.93 -7.14 10.32
N TYR A 90 -1.11 -7.72 9.43
CA TYR A 90 -0.67 -7.07 8.21
C TYR A 90 -0.86 -7.97 7.01
N ALA A 91 -1.31 -7.38 5.92
CA ALA A 91 -1.25 -8.00 4.59
C ALA A 91 -0.24 -7.21 3.75
N THR A 92 0.86 -7.86 3.41
CA THR A 92 1.95 -7.26 2.62
C THR A 92 2.08 -7.99 1.30
N TYR A 93 2.67 -7.34 0.32
CA TYR A 93 3.06 -8.01 -0.90
C TYR A 93 4.38 -7.51 -1.45
N ILE A 94 5.08 -8.41 -2.11
CA ILE A 94 6.29 -8.09 -2.84
C ILE A 94 6.13 -8.50 -4.30
N THR A 95 6.66 -7.69 -5.19
CA THR A 95 6.70 -8.00 -6.61
C THR A 95 8.13 -8.30 -7.00
N LEU A 96 8.38 -9.55 -7.37
CA LEU A 96 9.68 -10.04 -7.81
C LEU A 96 9.64 -10.39 -9.29
N GLN A 97 10.76 -10.24 -9.96
CA GLN A 97 10.89 -10.60 -11.37
C GLN A 97 12.19 -11.37 -11.59
N ILE A 98 12.09 -12.50 -12.27
CA ILE A 98 13.25 -13.26 -12.75
C ILE A 98 13.82 -12.51 -13.96
N ILE A 99 15.14 -12.38 -14.03
CA ILE A 99 15.80 -11.76 -15.19
C ILE A 99 15.64 -12.70 -16.39
N PRO A 100 15.06 -12.24 -17.51
CA PRO A 100 14.86 -13.04 -18.70
C PRO A 100 16.18 -13.68 -19.19
N GLY A 101 16.10 -14.93 -19.62
CA GLY A 101 17.26 -15.71 -20.05
C GLY A 101 18.08 -16.35 -18.93
N LYS A 102 17.70 -16.15 -17.66
CA LYS A 102 18.48 -16.63 -16.51
C LYS A 102 17.73 -17.60 -15.58
N SER A 103 16.55 -18.05 -15.98
CA SER A 103 15.77 -19.01 -15.18
C SER A 103 16.51 -20.35 -14.95
N SER A 104 17.34 -20.78 -15.91
CA SER A 104 18.21 -21.96 -15.76
C SER A 104 19.24 -21.80 -14.64
N ILE A 105 19.83 -20.62 -14.50
CA ILE A 105 20.79 -20.30 -13.43
C ILE A 105 20.08 -20.34 -12.08
N LEU A 106 18.87 -19.76 -12.02
CA LEU A 106 18.05 -19.77 -10.81
C LEU A 106 17.73 -21.20 -10.38
N MET A 107 17.26 -22.02 -11.32
CA MET A 107 16.96 -23.44 -11.07
C MET A 107 18.18 -24.23 -10.60
N LYS A 108 19.34 -24.05 -11.25
CA LYS A 108 20.59 -24.75 -10.94
C LYS A 108 21.11 -24.40 -9.55
N ASN A 109 21.03 -23.13 -9.15
CA ASN A 109 21.64 -22.66 -7.91
C ASN A 109 20.72 -22.75 -6.70
N TYR A 110 19.41 -22.52 -6.89
CA TYR A 110 18.44 -22.33 -5.80
C TYR A 110 17.22 -23.25 -5.88
N GLY A 111 17.03 -23.93 -7.01
CA GLY A 111 15.91 -24.86 -7.22
C GLY A 111 14.59 -24.17 -7.51
N TYR A 112 13.51 -24.96 -7.55
CA TYR A 112 12.17 -24.48 -7.85
C TYR A 112 11.62 -23.57 -6.72
N ASP A 113 11.84 -23.97 -5.48
CA ASP A 113 11.31 -23.24 -4.29
C ASP A 113 12.24 -22.10 -3.83
N TRP A 114 12.93 -21.47 -4.76
CA TRP A 114 13.89 -20.40 -4.47
C TRP A 114 13.30 -19.28 -3.62
N PHE A 115 12.02 -18.94 -3.81
CA PHE A 115 11.33 -17.91 -3.08
C PHE A 115 11.19 -18.25 -1.58
N ASN A 116 10.57 -19.39 -1.29
CA ASN A 116 10.32 -19.83 0.08
C ASN A 116 11.62 -20.05 0.85
N ASN A 117 12.62 -20.64 0.18
CA ASN A 117 13.89 -21.00 0.82
C ASN A 117 14.82 -19.81 1.08
N ASN A 118 14.79 -18.77 0.23
CA ASN A 118 15.82 -17.72 0.29
C ASN A 118 15.25 -16.31 0.53
N ILE A 119 13.98 -16.06 0.23
CA ILE A 119 13.40 -14.72 0.27
C ILE A 119 12.35 -14.57 1.38
N GLU A 120 11.38 -15.47 1.45
CA GLU A 120 10.21 -15.30 2.30
C GLU A 120 10.55 -15.11 3.78
N ALA A 121 11.37 -15.99 4.36
CA ALA A 121 11.74 -15.92 5.77
C ALA A 121 12.51 -14.62 6.12
N VAL A 122 13.41 -14.21 5.22
CA VAL A 122 14.20 -12.98 5.40
C VAL A 122 13.33 -11.74 5.25
N TYR A 123 12.45 -11.72 4.27
CA TYR A 123 11.46 -10.67 4.08
C TYR A 123 10.57 -10.51 5.31
N ARG A 124 10.04 -11.62 5.85
CA ARG A 124 9.24 -11.62 7.08
C ARG A 124 10.00 -10.98 8.26
N ASN A 125 11.29 -11.25 8.38
CA ASN A 125 12.11 -10.66 9.44
C ASN A 125 12.30 -9.15 9.22
N PHE A 126 12.56 -8.71 7.99
CA PHE A 126 12.73 -7.28 7.68
C PHE A 126 11.45 -6.49 7.97
N VAL A 127 10.29 -7.02 7.58
CA VAL A 127 8.99 -6.40 7.85
C VAL A 127 8.74 -6.28 9.35
N ARG A 128 8.98 -7.35 10.14
CA ARG A 128 8.84 -7.32 11.59
C ARG A 128 9.75 -6.29 12.24
N GLU A 129 11.01 -6.24 11.82
CA GLU A 129 11.99 -5.28 12.34
C GLU A 129 11.60 -3.82 12.06
N GLU A 130 11.06 -3.54 10.87
CA GLU A 130 10.65 -2.17 10.54
C GLU A 130 9.37 -1.77 11.27
N ILE A 131 8.36 -2.65 11.31
CA ILE A 131 7.07 -2.38 11.96
C ILE A 131 7.24 -2.16 13.46
N SER A 132 8.11 -2.93 14.14
CA SER A 132 8.36 -2.81 15.58
C SER A 132 8.94 -1.45 16.03
N LYS A 133 9.35 -0.59 15.12
CA LYS A 133 9.87 0.76 15.44
C LYS A 133 8.78 1.81 15.64
N TYR A 134 7.57 1.56 15.17
CA TYR A 134 6.50 2.55 15.10
C TYR A 134 5.31 2.18 16.01
N SER A 135 4.56 3.22 16.39
CA SER A 135 3.33 3.04 17.17
C SER A 135 2.18 2.50 16.29
N PRO A 136 1.20 1.81 16.88
CA PRO A 136 0.02 1.31 16.14
C PRO A 136 -0.72 2.42 15.42
N PHE A 137 -0.84 3.58 16.06
CA PHE A 137 -1.53 4.73 15.49
C PHE A 137 -0.84 5.25 14.23
N ASP A 138 0.49 5.37 14.26
CA ASP A 138 1.29 5.82 13.13
C ASP A 138 1.20 4.85 11.95
N LEU A 139 1.26 3.54 12.22
CA LEU A 139 1.17 2.48 11.23
C LEU A 139 -0.19 2.41 10.53
N MET A 140 -1.23 2.98 11.14
CA MET A 140 -2.59 3.00 10.58
C MET A 140 -2.92 4.30 9.86
N SER A 141 -2.46 5.45 10.40
CA SER A 141 -2.90 6.77 9.97
C SER A 141 -1.86 7.53 9.14
N ASN A 142 -0.56 7.27 9.36
CA ASN A 142 0.50 8.05 8.74
C ASN A 142 1.01 7.38 7.44
N ARG A 143 0.63 7.95 6.30
CA ARG A 143 1.04 7.46 4.99
C ARG A 143 2.55 7.58 4.75
N GLU A 144 3.19 8.61 5.30
CA GLU A 144 4.63 8.83 5.10
C GLU A 144 5.45 7.73 5.75
N ILE A 145 5.04 7.30 6.96
CA ILE A 145 5.67 6.19 7.67
C ILE A 145 5.51 4.88 6.89
N CYS A 146 4.32 4.59 6.35
CA CYS A 146 4.14 3.41 5.50
C CYS A 146 5.10 3.43 4.30
N THR A 147 5.23 4.58 3.63
CA THR A 147 6.15 4.72 2.49
C THR A 147 7.63 4.55 2.91
N GLN A 148 8.02 5.05 4.08
CA GLN A 148 9.37 4.86 4.62
C GLN A 148 9.66 3.39 4.94
N ILE A 149 8.70 2.66 5.50
CA ILE A 149 8.79 1.22 5.76
C ILE A 149 8.99 0.47 4.45
N ASP A 150 8.15 0.76 3.43
CA ASP A 150 8.26 0.12 2.11
C ASP A 150 9.65 0.31 1.49
N GLN A 151 10.19 1.53 1.54
CA GLN A 151 11.53 1.83 1.03
C GLN A 151 12.64 1.16 1.84
N SER A 152 12.52 1.15 3.16
CA SER A 152 13.49 0.51 4.05
C SER A 152 13.53 -1.00 3.82
N VAL A 153 12.38 -1.66 3.80
CA VAL A 153 12.25 -3.10 3.55
C VAL A 153 12.77 -3.44 2.16
N LYS A 154 12.42 -2.64 1.14
CA LYS A 154 12.92 -2.83 -0.22
C LYS A 154 14.45 -2.74 -0.27
N THR A 155 15.05 -1.73 0.35
CA THR A 155 16.51 -1.57 0.38
C THR A 155 17.19 -2.74 1.06
N LYS A 156 16.66 -3.22 2.19
CA LYS A 156 17.19 -4.40 2.89
C LYS A 156 17.08 -5.65 2.04
N LEU A 157 15.96 -5.82 1.32
CA LEU A 157 15.74 -6.95 0.44
C LEU A 157 16.68 -6.92 -0.78
N ASP A 158 16.86 -5.75 -1.40
CA ASP A 158 17.80 -5.56 -2.52
C ASP A 158 19.26 -5.89 -2.08
N ASN A 159 19.65 -5.46 -0.87
CA ASN A 159 20.94 -5.80 -0.30
C ASN A 159 21.09 -7.31 -0.04
N HIS A 160 20.04 -7.98 0.43
CA HIS A 160 20.02 -9.42 0.61
C HIS A 160 20.17 -10.16 -0.71
N ILE A 161 19.41 -9.76 -1.75
CA ILE A 161 19.52 -10.31 -3.11
C ILE A 161 20.94 -10.13 -3.66
N ALA A 162 21.53 -8.96 -3.46
CA ALA A 162 22.91 -8.69 -3.86
C ALA A 162 23.93 -9.57 -3.08
N ALA A 163 23.68 -9.84 -1.81
CA ALA A 163 24.52 -10.75 -1.00
C ALA A 163 24.43 -12.20 -1.46
N LEU A 164 23.23 -12.69 -1.81
CA LEU A 164 23.04 -14.00 -2.42
C LEU A 164 23.83 -14.12 -3.73
N SER A 165 23.77 -13.08 -4.56
CA SER A 165 24.45 -13.03 -5.85
C SER A 165 25.96 -13.04 -5.77
N LYS A 166 26.56 -12.67 -4.63
CA LYS A 166 28.02 -12.76 -4.40
C LYS A 166 28.52 -14.20 -4.30
N ASN A 167 27.70 -15.09 -3.77
CA ASN A 167 28.08 -16.50 -3.59
C ASN A 167 27.74 -17.32 -4.84
N LYS A 168 26.51 -17.19 -5.32
CA LYS A 168 26.01 -17.82 -6.54
C LYS A 168 25.04 -16.83 -7.17
N GLU A 169 25.12 -16.67 -8.49
CA GLU A 169 24.24 -15.74 -9.21
C GLU A 169 22.76 -16.01 -8.87
N PHE A 170 22.08 -14.98 -8.33
CA PHE A 170 20.66 -14.99 -7.99
C PHE A 170 19.93 -14.00 -8.90
N PRO A 171 19.45 -14.44 -10.07
CA PRO A 171 18.92 -13.57 -11.12
C PRO A 171 17.48 -13.12 -10.86
N VAL A 172 17.23 -12.50 -9.72
CA VAL A 172 15.91 -11.98 -9.32
C VAL A 172 16.04 -10.51 -8.96
N ILE A 173 15.07 -9.70 -9.35
CA ILE A 173 15.00 -8.27 -9.07
C ILE A 173 13.74 -8.01 -8.25
N CYS A 174 13.87 -7.24 -7.17
CA CYS A 174 12.74 -6.71 -6.44
C CYS A 174 12.21 -5.44 -7.14
N ARG A 175 11.01 -5.51 -7.69
CA ARG A 175 10.35 -4.39 -8.35
C ARG A 175 9.70 -3.47 -7.33
N GLU A 176 8.91 -4.05 -6.44
CA GLU A 176 8.09 -3.29 -5.52
C GLU A 176 7.90 -4.05 -4.21
N VAL A 177 7.80 -3.30 -3.12
CA VAL A 177 7.42 -3.79 -1.80
C VAL A 177 6.32 -2.88 -1.29
N ILE A 178 5.21 -3.46 -0.84
CA ILE A 178 4.12 -2.72 -0.21
C ILE A 178 3.71 -3.46 1.06
N THR A 179 3.92 -2.80 2.19
CA THR A 179 3.59 -3.36 3.50
C THR A 179 2.14 -3.13 3.92
N GLY A 180 1.41 -2.30 3.17
CA GLY A 180 0.00 -2.04 3.48
C GLY A 180 -0.18 -1.24 4.79
N ARG A 181 -1.38 -1.34 5.35
CA ARG A 181 -1.72 -0.72 6.64
C ARG A 181 -1.99 -1.77 7.69
N ALA A 182 -1.63 -1.46 8.92
CA ALA A 182 -1.98 -2.30 10.06
C ALA A 182 -3.50 -2.47 10.18
N LYS A 183 -3.93 -3.68 10.47
CA LYS A 183 -5.31 -4.00 10.82
C LYS A 183 -5.35 -4.29 12.32
N PRO A 184 -5.93 -3.40 13.14
CA PRO A 184 -6.01 -3.63 14.56
C PRO A 184 -7.06 -4.68 14.87
N ASN A 185 -6.87 -5.37 15.97
CA ASN A 185 -7.87 -6.21 16.60
C ASN A 185 -9.13 -5.37 16.91
N LYS A 186 -10.31 -5.99 16.88
CA LYS A 186 -11.61 -5.34 17.11
C LYS A 186 -11.67 -4.55 18.42
N GLN A 187 -11.08 -5.10 19.49
CA GLN A 187 -11.02 -4.43 20.79
C GLN A 187 -10.15 -3.17 20.77
N GLN A 188 -9.02 -3.21 20.08
CA GLN A 188 -8.14 -2.06 19.88
C GLN A 188 -8.77 -1.00 19.00
N LEU A 189 -9.50 -1.41 17.96
CA LEU A 189 -10.25 -0.50 17.10
C LEU A 189 -11.28 0.29 17.93
N ASP A 190 -11.97 -0.33 18.85
CA ASP A 190 -12.94 0.31 19.72
C ASP A 190 -12.28 1.29 20.70
N GLU A 191 -11.11 0.96 21.24
CA GLU A 191 -10.34 1.87 22.11
C GLU A 191 -9.76 3.05 21.33
N MET A 192 -9.26 2.83 20.14
CA MET A 192 -8.78 3.89 19.25
C MET A 192 -9.90 4.83 18.82
N ASN A 193 -11.07 4.28 18.48
CA ASN A 193 -12.25 5.08 18.15
C ASN A 193 -12.70 5.94 19.33
N LYS A 194 -12.68 5.42 20.55
CA LYS A 194 -12.97 6.18 21.78
C LYS A 194 -11.95 7.31 21.99
N THR A 195 -10.66 7.00 21.80
CA THR A 195 -9.58 7.99 21.95
C THR A 195 -9.69 9.08 20.89
N ALA A 196 -9.91 8.70 19.63
CA ALA A 196 -10.12 9.63 18.53
C ALA A 196 -11.35 10.54 18.76
N ALA A 197 -12.45 9.96 19.22
CA ALA A 197 -13.67 10.71 19.60
C ALA A 197 -13.41 11.68 20.75
N ALA A 198 -12.65 11.30 21.77
CA ALA A 198 -12.27 12.17 22.88
C ALA A 198 -11.38 13.36 22.41
N ILE A 199 -10.41 13.10 21.53
CA ILE A 199 -9.55 14.14 20.95
C ILE A 199 -10.39 15.12 20.11
N GLN A 200 -11.29 14.62 19.26
CA GLN A 200 -12.18 15.46 18.46
C GLN A 200 -13.13 16.29 19.34
N ALA A 201 -13.69 15.70 20.40
CA ALA A 201 -14.52 16.40 21.35
C ALA A 201 -13.76 17.56 22.03
N LYS A 202 -12.51 17.31 22.45
CA LYS A 202 -11.64 18.34 23.04
C LYS A 202 -11.34 19.47 22.05
N GLN A 203 -10.97 19.15 20.83
CA GLN A 203 -10.71 20.15 19.78
C GLN A 203 -11.97 20.97 19.45
N THR A 204 -13.13 20.34 19.43
CA THR A 204 -14.41 21.02 19.21
C THR A 204 -14.72 21.96 20.36
N GLN A 205 -14.47 21.53 21.60
CA GLN A 205 -14.64 22.39 22.77
C GLN A 205 -13.69 23.58 22.75
N GLU A 206 -12.42 23.38 22.45
CA GLU A 206 -11.44 24.49 22.33
C GLU A 206 -11.86 25.51 21.25
N ARG A 207 -12.30 25.03 20.08
CA ARG A 207 -12.83 25.91 19.02
C ARG A 207 -14.09 26.66 19.45
N ASN A 208 -14.98 26.00 20.19
CA ASN A 208 -16.18 26.64 20.71
C ASN A 208 -15.84 27.75 21.74
N GLU A 209 -14.87 27.49 22.61
CA GLU A 209 -14.36 28.49 23.56
C GLU A 209 -13.71 29.68 22.84
N GLU A 210 -12.90 29.43 21.82
CA GLU A 210 -12.33 30.50 20.99
C GLU A 210 -13.41 31.32 20.27
N MET A 211 -14.43 30.67 19.73
CA MET A 211 -15.56 31.34 19.10
C MET A 211 -16.37 32.18 20.11
N GLN A 212 -16.58 31.66 21.32
CA GLN A 212 -17.26 32.42 22.38
C GLN A 212 -16.45 33.66 22.79
N LYS A 213 -15.13 33.51 23.00
CA LYS A 213 -14.23 34.65 23.28
C LYS A 213 -14.22 35.68 22.14
N ALA A 214 -14.23 35.19 20.88
CA ALA A 214 -14.32 36.11 19.73
C ALA A 214 -15.67 36.86 19.67
N ARG A 215 -16.79 36.17 19.97
CA ARG A 215 -18.12 36.80 20.08
C ARG A 215 -18.17 37.79 21.18
N GLU A 216 -17.69 37.48 22.37
CA GLU A 216 -17.62 38.39 23.50
C GLU A 216 -16.82 39.68 23.18
N LYS A 217 -15.65 39.53 22.54
CA LYS A 217 -14.85 40.65 22.05
C LYS A 217 -15.61 41.48 21.01
N ALA A 218 -16.31 40.83 20.08
CA ALA A 218 -17.11 41.54 19.07
C ALA A 218 -18.30 42.27 19.68
N GLU A 219 -18.99 41.71 20.67
CA GLU A 219 -20.09 42.35 21.37
C GLU A 219 -19.62 43.53 22.25
N THR A 220 -18.48 43.36 22.92
CA THR A 220 -17.88 44.48 23.69
C THR A 220 -17.46 45.62 22.77
N ALA A 221 -16.85 45.32 21.63
CA ALA A 221 -16.50 46.33 20.63
C ALA A 221 -17.74 47.04 20.05
N ARG A 222 -18.82 46.30 19.77
CA ARG A 222 -20.10 46.88 19.36
C ARG A 222 -20.70 47.79 20.44
N ALA A 223 -20.72 47.33 21.69
CA ALA A 223 -21.24 48.13 22.80
C ALA A 223 -20.43 49.43 23.02
N GLN A 224 -19.10 49.36 22.80
CA GLN A 224 -18.26 50.56 22.84
C GLN A 224 -18.56 51.51 21.68
N ALA A 225 -18.70 50.98 20.46
CA ALA A 225 -19.08 51.78 19.28
C ALA A 225 -20.47 52.40 19.43
N ASP A 226 -21.44 51.65 19.96
CA ASP A 226 -22.79 52.18 20.23
C ASP A 226 -22.78 53.29 21.29
N LYS A 227 -21.96 53.16 22.35
CA LYS A 227 -21.76 54.24 23.35
C LYS A 227 -21.10 55.49 22.76
N ALA A 228 -20.10 55.32 21.89
CA ALA A 228 -19.46 56.44 21.21
C ALA A 228 -20.45 57.18 20.29
N TYR A 229 -21.23 56.42 19.52
CA TYR A 229 -22.28 56.92 18.64
C TYR A 229 -23.32 57.70 19.40
N MET A 230 -23.85 57.20 20.54
CA MET A 230 -24.79 57.91 21.39
C MET A 230 -24.24 59.24 21.92
N ARG A 231 -22.94 59.26 22.27
CA ARG A 231 -22.30 60.50 22.77
C ARG A 231 -22.16 61.59 21.69
N GLU A 232 -21.70 61.19 20.50
CA GLU A 232 -21.50 62.13 19.38
C GLU A 232 -22.83 62.68 18.87
N MET A 233 -23.88 61.91 18.89
CA MET A 233 -25.21 62.32 18.41
C MET A 233 -26.08 62.90 19.52
N ASN A 234 -25.60 63.06 20.75
CA ASN A 234 -26.35 63.51 21.93
C ASN A 234 -27.68 62.72 22.11
N LEU A 235 -27.71 61.41 21.87
CA LEU A 235 -28.91 60.62 21.98
C LEU A 235 -29.10 60.07 23.40
N THR A 236 -30.36 60.11 23.86
CA THR A 236 -30.73 59.38 25.08
C THR A 236 -30.80 57.86 24.78
N PRO A 237 -30.63 57.01 25.81
CA PRO A 237 -30.72 55.52 25.61
C PRO A 237 -32.04 55.11 24.94
N ASP A 238 -33.17 55.72 25.29
CA ASP A 238 -34.49 55.40 24.72
C ASP A 238 -34.58 55.74 23.22
N GLN A 239 -34.00 56.89 22.85
CA GLN A 239 -33.93 57.32 21.45
C GLN A 239 -33.03 56.38 20.62
N PHE A 240 -31.91 55.94 21.19
CA PHE A 240 -31.02 55.01 20.53
C PHE A 240 -31.68 53.61 20.32
N ILE A 241 -32.39 53.09 21.33
CA ILE A 241 -33.13 51.82 21.21
C ILE A 241 -34.19 51.94 20.11
N THR A 242 -34.95 53.07 20.10
CA THR A 242 -35.96 53.30 19.07
C THR A 242 -35.34 53.29 17.64
N LEU A 243 -34.20 54.00 17.51
CA LEU A 243 -33.47 54.05 16.24
C LEU A 243 -33.03 52.63 15.78
N LYS A 244 -32.46 51.81 16.69
CA LYS A 244 -32.07 50.45 16.39
C LYS A 244 -33.24 49.52 16.05
N ILE A 245 -34.37 49.69 16.69
CA ILE A 245 -35.58 48.90 16.37
C ILE A 245 -36.06 49.26 14.96
N VAL A 246 -36.06 50.50 14.57
CA VAL A 246 -36.48 50.95 13.25
C VAL A 246 -35.52 50.50 12.17
N GLU A 247 -34.21 50.66 12.36
CA GLU A 247 -33.19 50.11 11.41
C GLU A 247 -33.37 48.63 11.20
N LYS A 248 -33.67 47.87 12.24
CA LYS A 248 -33.82 46.42 12.18
C LYS A 248 -35.17 46.00 11.57
N SER A 249 -36.21 46.81 11.76
CA SER A 249 -37.56 46.48 11.27
C SER A 249 -37.77 46.84 9.80
N ASN A 250 -37.09 47.86 9.29
CA ASN A 250 -37.21 48.29 7.90
C ASN A 250 -35.90 48.91 7.38
N PRO A 251 -35.06 48.16 6.66
CA PRO A 251 -33.77 48.59 6.15
C PRO A 251 -33.87 49.74 5.11
N ASN A 252 -35.05 50.06 4.63
CA ASN A 252 -35.29 51.15 3.66
C ASN A 252 -35.71 52.49 4.29
N ILE A 253 -35.67 52.60 5.63
CA ILE A 253 -36.01 53.84 6.33
C ILE A 253 -34.74 54.51 6.86
N ASP A 254 -34.44 55.68 6.34
CA ASP A 254 -33.42 56.55 6.92
C ASP A 254 -34.08 57.41 8.02
N VAL A 255 -33.53 57.32 9.22
CA VAL A 255 -34.02 58.17 10.33
C VAL A 255 -33.14 59.41 10.41
N VAL A 256 -33.76 60.60 10.17
CA VAL A 256 -33.08 61.88 10.33
C VAL A 256 -33.54 62.45 11.65
N MET A 257 -32.63 62.72 12.58
CA MET A 257 -32.90 63.37 13.86
C MET A 257 -32.84 64.83 13.68
N GLY A 258 -34.00 65.47 13.72
CA GLY A 258 -34.16 66.94 13.72
C GLY A 258 -34.89 67.45 14.98
N GLY A 259 -34.16 67.99 15.94
CA GLY A 259 -34.73 68.42 17.18
C GLY A 259 -35.16 67.31 18.14
N SER A 260 -36.14 67.53 18.99
CA SER A 260 -36.59 66.61 20.03
C SER A 260 -37.47 65.45 19.51
N ASN A 261 -37.81 65.44 18.22
CA ASN A 261 -38.57 64.28 17.60
C ASN A 261 -37.92 63.74 16.38
N PRO A 262 -37.84 62.37 16.20
CA PRO A 262 -37.33 61.77 15.01
C PRO A 262 -38.23 61.95 13.79
N ILE A 263 -37.66 62.39 12.66
CA ILE A 263 -38.33 62.47 11.36
C ILE A 263 -38.00 61.27 10.54
N TRP A 264 -39.02 60.52 10.12
CA TRP A 264 -38.90 59.30 9.33
C TRP A 264 -38.90 59.60 7.84
N ASN A 265 -37.88 59.22 7.13
CA ASN A 265 -37.82 59.31 5.67
C ASN A 265 -37.78 57.94 5.06
N VAL A 266 -38.78 57.60 4.28
CA VAL A 266 -38.85 56.29 3.58
C VAL A 266 -38.21 56.45 2.20
N ARG A 267 -37.14 55.78 1.96
CA ARG A 267 -36.58 55.67 0.59
C ARG A 267 -37.56 54.89 -0.28
N ARG A 268 -38.02 55.50 -1.35
CA ARG A 268 -38.82 54.83 -2.39
C ARG A 268 -37.93 54.11 -3.39
#